data_8e548a2a61ff742eaf3e9aca58382579
#
_entry.id   8e548a2a61ff742eaf3e9aca58382579
#
_cell.length_a   1.000
_cell.length_b   1.000
_cell.length_c   1.000
_cell.angle_alpha   90.00
_cell.angle_beta   90.00
_cell.angle_gamma   90.00
#
_symmetry.space_group_name_H-M   'P 1'
#
loop_
_entity.id
_entity.type
_entity.pdbx_description
1 polymer ?
#
loop_
_entity_poly.entity_id
_entity_poly.type
_entity_poly.pdbx_seq_one_letter_code
_entity_poly.pdbx_strand_id
1 'polypeptide(L)'
;IWHIDNDCIPVVPEKGSVGASGDLAPLAHLFLPLIGLGTVMTKVQNDSWNEVSTTTIFEEHHLSSLQLGPKEGLALINGTQFILAYATMGVDRFFRCLELADWVGAMSLEALMGSASPFDARLHELRPFGGCQLVAQRLKKLVQGSSILKSHQDCDRVQDPYSLRCMPQVHGASRNAWLHLKELVEIELNAVTDNPIVFSEKETISGGNFHGQPLALPLDYACFAAAELGNISDRRSYLLIDGKWGLPTLLMDKVGLDSGFMIPQYTTAALVTENKTLCFPASADSIPTSLGQEDHVSMGSISARKLNQVIDNLEYILSIEMLLAAQAIEFRRPLKSSAMIECMHSLIRTKIEFAIEDRVFANDIGKAVALFRDPSFLSTCNQESLSKGVDLNQGFSAFSQY
;
A
#
# COMPACT_ATOMS: atom_id res chain seq x y z
N ILE A 1 -9.97 -26.53 4.48
CA ILE A 1 -9.56 -26.89 3.12
C ILE A 1 -10.75 -26.83 2.17
N TRP A 2 -11.85 -27.62 2.39
CA TRP A 2 -13.00 -27.65 1.48
C TRP A 2 -13.55 -26.24 1.12
N HIS A 3 -13.69 -25.34 2.07
CA HIS A 3 -14.13 -23.97 1.86
C HIS A 3 -13.21 -23.18 0.91
N ILE A 4 -11.91 -23.40 1.03
CA ILE A 4 -10.90 -22.75 0.16
C ILE A 4 -10.94 -23.33 -1.25
N ASP A 5 -10.98 -24.67 -1.35
CA ASP A 5 -10.94 -25.39 -2.63
C ASP A 5 -12.20 -25.17 -3.47
N ASN A 6 -13.30 -24.73 -2.86
CA ASN A 6 -14.60 -24.50 -3.52
C ASN A 6 -15.02 -23.03 -3.56
N ASP A 7 -14.10 -22.08 -3.35
CA ASP A 7 -14.41 -20.65 -3.33
C ASP A 7 -15.64 -20.32 -2.45
N CYS A 8 -15.73 -20.98 -1.29
CA CYS A 8 -16.82 -20.84 -0.34
C CYS A 8 -16.32 -20.05 0.88
N ILE A 9 -16.43 -18.72 0.84
CA ILE A 9 -15.79 -17.82 1.80
C ILE A 9 -16.80 -17.36 2.84
N PRO A 10 -16.56 -17.60 4.16
CA PRO A 10 -17.42 -17.11 5.22
C PRO A 10 -17.60 -15.58 5.19
N VAL A 11 -18.81 -15.10 5.42
CA VAL A 11 -19.10 -13.66 5.51
C VAL A 11 -18.69 -13.17 6.90
N VAL A 12 -17.68 -12.31 6.93
CA VAL A 12 -17.11 -11.76 8.17
C VAL A 12 -17.35 -10.26 8.23
N PRO A 13 -18.08 -9.74 9.22
CA PRO A 13 -18.24 -8.30 9.42
C PRO A 13 -16.90 -7.60 9.70
N GLU A 14 -16.63 -6.50 9.02
CA GLU A 14 -15.39 -5.74 9.19
C GLU A 14 -15.32 -4.93 10.50
N LYS A 15 -16.44 -4.71 11.16
CA LYS A 15 -16.58 -3.90 12.39
C LYS A 15 -17.12 -4.74 13.52
N GLY A 16 -16.76 -4.37 14.77
CA GLY A 16 -17.29 -5.00 15.97
C GLY A 16 -16.22 -5.63 16.87
N SER A 17 -14.95 -5.67 16.47
CA SER A 17 -13.83 -6.05 17.36
C SER A 17 -13.19 -4.80 17.98
N VAL A 18 -12.89 -4.87 19.26
CA VAL A 18 -12.06 -3.91 20.01
C VAL A 18 -10.70 -4.52 20.36
N GLY A 19 -10.45 -5.77 19.96
CA GLY A 19 -9.22 -6.50 20.28
C GLY A 19 -9.24 -7.14 21.69
N ALA A 20 -10.44 -7.30 22.28
CA ALA A 20 -10.64 -8.02 23.53
C ALA A 20 -10.59 -9.53 23.27
N SER A 21 -9.75 -10.26 23.97
CA SER A 21 -9.44 -11.69 23.70
C SER A 21 -9.05 -11.92 22.23
N GLY A 22 -8.41 -10.94 21.62
CA GLY A 22 -8.20 -10.88 20.17
C GLY A 22 -9.45 -10.42 19.42
N ASP A 23 -9.80 -11.10 18.35
CA ASP A 23 -10.84 -10.68 17.41
C ASP A 23 -12.09 -11.57 17.49
N LEU A 24 -12.68 -11.73 18.68
CA LEU A 24 -13.75 -12.71 18.96
C LEU A 24 -14.90 -12.66 17.94
N ALA A 25 -15.52 -11.49 17.72
CA ALA A 25 -16.70 -11.39 16.87
C ALA A 25 -16.41 -11.70 15.38
N PRO A 26 -15.39 -11.12 14.73
CA PRO A 26 -15.02 -11.49 13.37
C PRO A 26 -14.67 -12.98 13.23
N LEU A 27 -13.89 -13.53 14.17
CA LEU A 27 -13.50 -14.93 14.11
C LEU A 27 -14.70 -15.87 14.38
N ALA A 28 -15.64 -15.48 15.23
CA ALA A 28 -16.88 -16.24 15.38
C ALA A 28 -17.62 -16.35 14.04
N HIS A 29 -17.78 -15.23 13.30
CA HIS A 29 -18.39 -15.25 11.98
C HIS A 29 -17.58 -16.08 10.96
N LEU A 30 -16.26 -16.04 11.02
CA LEU A 30 -15.38 -16.84 10.15
C LEU A 30 -15.64 -18.35 10.34
N PHE A 31 -15.92 -18.79 11.55
CA PHE A 31 -16.04 -20.21 11.88
C PHE A 31 -17.48 -20.72 12.05
N LEU A 32 -18.50 -19.84 12.02
CA LEU A 32 -19.91 -20.26 12.02
C LEU A 32 -20.24 -21.33 10.95
N PRO A 33 -19.71 -21.24 9.71
CA PRO A 33 -20.01 -22.26 8.70
C PRO A 33 -19.56 -23.67 9.08
N LEU A 34 -18.54 -23.85 9.91
CA LEU A 34 -18.10 -25.17 10.33
C LEU A 34 -19.18 -25.92 11.13
N ILE A 35 -20.03 -25.17 11.83
CA ILE A 35 -21.13 -25.74 12.64
C ILE A 35 -22.50 -25.59 11.96
N GLY A 36 -22.50 -25.27 10.66
CA GLY A 36 -23.72 -25.17 9.84
C GLY A 36 -24.51 -23.88 10.02
N LEU A 37 -23.89 -22.81 10.56
CA LEU A 37 -24.52 -21.53 10.81
C LEU A 37 -23.89 -20.42 9.93
N GLY A 38 -24.54 -19.26 9.91
CA GLY A 38 -24.05 -18.08 9.16
C GLY A 38 -24.24 -18.18 7.66
N THR A 39 -23.54 -17.31 6.96
CA THR A 39 -23.59 -17.19 5.50
C THR A 39 -22.19 -17.23 4.89
N VAL A 40 -22.11 -17.62 3.63
CA VAL A 40 -20.89 -17.69 2.85
C VAL A 40 -21.05 -17.00 1.52
N MET A 41 -19.99 -16.43 1.01
CA MET A 41 -19.88 -15.97 -0.38
C MET A 41 -19.43 -17.14 -1.25
N THR A 42 -20.17 -17.40 -2.32
CA THR A 42 -19.80 -18.42 -3.32
C THR A 42 -19.61 -17.75 -4.67
N LYS A 43 -18.65 -18.23 -5.42
CA LYS A 43 -18.36 -17.75 -6.76
C LYS A 43 -19.40 -18.29 -7.74
N VAL A 44 -20.00 -17.40 -8.51
CA VAL A 44 -20.95 -17.75 -9.60
C VAL A 44 -20.36 -17.42 -10.96
N GLN A 45 -21.09 -17.69 -12.04
CA GLN A 45 -20.63 -17.38 -13.40
C GLN A 45 -20.25 -15.89 -13.53
N ASN A 46 -19.22 -15.62 -14.36
CA ASN A 46 -18.67 -14.27 -14.62
C ASN A 46 -17.94 -13.62 -13.43
N ASP A 47 -17.28 -14.41 -12.57
CA ASP A 47 -16.50 -13.91 -11.42
C ASP A 47 -17.31 -13.07 -10.41
N SER A 48 -18.63 -13.15 -10.43
CA SER A 48 -19.45 -12.52 -9.40
C SER A 48 -19.60 -13.42 -8.16
N TRP A 49 -19.88 -12.79 -7.02
CA TRP A 49 -20.03 -13.47 -5.74
C TRP A 49 -21.46 -13.32 -5.23
N ASN A 50 -22.07 -14.41 -4.76
CA ASN A 50 -23.36 -14.41 -4.11
C ASN A 50 -23.26 -14.84 -2.66
N GLU A 51 -24.00 -14.16 -1.78
CA GLU A 51 -24.16 -14.57 -0.39
C GLU A 51 -25.25 -15.65 -0.30
N VAL A 52 -24.90 -16.77 0.33
CA VAL A 52 -25.75 -17.96 0.47
C VAL A 52 -25.73 -18.46 1.90
N SER A 53 -26.82 -19.01 2.40
CA SER A 53 -26.85 -19.68 3.71
C SER A 53 -25.91 -20.89 3.75
N THR A 54 -25.19 -21.05 4.85
CA THR A 54 -24.34 -22.24 5.05
C THR A 54 -25.15 -23.54 4.98
N THR A 55 -26.40 -23.55 5.46
CA THR A 55 -27.27 -24.73 5.38
C THR A 55 -27.54 -25.17 3.94
N THR A 56 -27.76 -24.23 3.02
CA THR A 56 -27.95 -24.51 1.59
C THR A 56 -26.71 -25.19 1.02
N ILE A 57 -25.53 -24.66 1.30
CA ILE A 57 -24.26 -25.24 0.84
C ILE A 57 -24.06 -26.65 1.40
N PHE A 58 -24.39 -26.87 2.68
CA PHE A 58 -24.27 -28.18 3.30
C PHE A 58 -25.20 -29.21 2.65
N GLU A 59 -26.43 -28.85 2.33
CA GLU A 59 -27.37 -29.69 1.61
C GLU A 59 -26.90 -30.03 0.20
N GLU A 60 -26.48 -29.02 -0.58
CA GLU A 60 -26.00 -29.18 -1.95
C GLU A 60 -24.76 -30.06 -2.07
N HIS A 61 -23.82 -29.92 -1.14
CA HIS A 61 -22.55 -30.63 -1.15
C HIS A 61 -22.48 -31.84 -0.20
N HIS A 62 -23.61 -32.22 0.40
CA HIS A 62 -23.72 -33.36 1.34
C HIS A 62 -22.72 -33.26 2.50
N LEU A 63 -22.49 -32.05 3.02
CA LEU A 63 -21.62 -31.79 4.16
C LEU A 63 -22.40 -31.93 5.46
N SER A 64 -21.66 -32.26 6.53
CA SER A 64 -22.20 -32.33 7.88
C SER A 64 -21.54 -31.28 8.77
N SER A 65 -22.33 -30.65 9.64
CA SER A 65 -21.81 -29.72 10.64
C SER A 65 -20.87 -30.44 11.62
N LEU A 66 -19.79 -29.76 11.98
CA LEU A 66 -18.89 -30.25 13.02
C LEU A 66 -19.53 -30.06 14.40
N GLN A 67 -19.34 -31.02 15.29
CA GLN A 67 -19.65 -30.89 16.71
C GLN A 67 -18.35 -30.53 17.45
N LEU A 68 -18.30 -29.32 17.99
CA LEU A 68 -17.13 -28.84 18.71
C LEU A 68 -17.04 -29.50 20.09
N GLY A 69 -15.87 -30.02 20.39
CA GLY A 69 -15.52 -30.53 21.71
C GLY A 69 -15.12 -29.41 22.68
N PRO A 70 -14.81 -29.78 23.96
CA PRO A 70 -14.34 -28.84 24.96
C PRO A 70 -13.10 -28.06 24.47
N LYS A 71 -13.06 -26.75 24.69
CA LYS A 71 -12.01 -25.80 24.25
C LYS A 71 -12.01 -25.47 22.76
N GLU A 72 -12.47 -26.31 21.83
CA GLU A 72 -12.37 -26.11 20.39
C GLU A 72 -13.05 -24.83 19.92
N GLY A 73 -14.26 -24.53 20.43
CA GLY A 73 -14.96 -23.29 20.09
C GLY A 73 -14.14 -22.04 20.45
N LEU A 74 -13.58 -22.01 21.66
CA LEU A 74 -12.75 -20.88 22.09
C LEU A 74 -11.44 -20.81 21.28
N ALA A 75 -10.82 -21.94 20.98
CA ALA A 75 -9.58 -21.98 20.20
C ALA A 75 -9.75 -21.44 18.75
N LEU A 76 -10.95 -21.55 18.19
CA LEU A 76 -11.24 -20.99 16.85
C LEU A 76 -11.37 -19.46 16.86
N ILE A 77 -11.85 -18.86 17.96
CA ILE A 77 -12.23 -17.43 17.97
C ILE A 77 -11.28 -16.56 18.80
N ASN A 78 -10.42 -17.14 19.61
CA ASN A 78 -9.55 -16.43 20.54
C ASN A 78 -8.18 -16.21 19.92
N GLY A 79 -7.94 -15.00 19.40
CA GLY A 79 -6.68 -14.66 18.74
C GLY A 79 -6.76 -13.46 17.82
N THR A 80 -5.67 -13.19 17.12
CA THR A 80 -5.42 -11.95 16.36
C THR A 80 -5.55 -12.13 14.84
N GLN A 81 -6.16 -13.21 14.37
CA GLN A 81 -6.16 -13.60 12.95
C GLN A 81 -6.86 -12.57 12.04
N PHE A 82 -7.87 -11.87 12.53
CA PHE A 82 -8.53 -10.80 11.77
C PHE A 82 -7.61 -9.59 11.59
N ILE A 83 -6.97 -9.12 12.68
CA ILE A 83 -5.96 -8.06 12.62
C ILE A 83 -4.83 -8.48 11.68
N LEU A 84 -4.35 -9.72 11.81
CA LEU A 84 -3.25 -10.27 11.01
C LEU A 84 -3.59 -10.35 9.53
N ALA A 85 -4.80 -10.73 9.16
CA ALA A 85 -5.25 -10.77 7.77
C ALA A 85 -5.17 -9.39 7.10
N TYR A 86 -5.68 -8.34 7.76
CA TYR A 86 -5.55 -6.97 7.27
C TYR A 86 -4.10 -6.47 7.28
N ALA A 87 -3.31 -6.85 8.29
CA ALA A 87 -1.91 -6.48 8.38
C ALA A 87 -1.09 -7.09 7.22
N THR A 88 -1.30 -8.36 6.91
CA THR A 88 -0.63 -9.06 5.80
C THR A 88 -0.98 -8.42 4.44
N MET A 89 -2.26 -8.15 4.21
CA MET A 89 -2.71 -7.43 3.01
C MET A 89 -2.12 -6.03 2.95
N GLY A 90 -2.05 -5.33 4.10
CA GLY A 90 -1.42 -4.02 4.21
C GLY A 90 0.07 -4.04 3.88
N VAL A 91 0.82 -5.03 4.37
CA VAL A 91 2.26 -5.20 4.07
C VAL A 91 2.50 -5.39 2.57
N ASP A 92 1.72 -6.25 1.90
CA ASP A 92 1.85 -6.52 0.46
C ASP A 92 1.53 -5.27 -0.38
N ARG A 93 0.40 -4.64 -0.13
CA ARG A 93 -0.05 -3.46 -0.87
C ARG A 93 0.86 -2.25 -0.64
N PHE A 94 1.31 -2.03 0.60
CA PHE A 94 2.21 -0.93 0.92
C PHE A 94 3.60 -1.13 0.29
N PHE A 95 4.09 -2.38 0.22
CA PHE A 95 5.31 -2.69 -0.53
C PHE A 95 5.20 -2.25 -1.99
N ARG A 96 4.10 -2.57 -2.67
CA ARG A 96 3.87 -2.16 -4.05
C ARG A 96 3.86 -0.63 -4.20
N CYS A 97 3.21 0.07 -3.27
CA CYS A 97 3.21 1.53 -3.24
C CYS A 97 4.63 2.10 -3.10
N LEU A 98 5.47 1.54 -2.21
CA LEU A 98 6.85 1.95 -2.01
C LEU A 98 7.71 1.72 -3.26
N GLU A 99 7.54 0.58 -3.92
CA GLU A 99 8.26 0.27 -5.16
C GLU A 99 7.91 1.25 -6.29
N LEU A 100 6.61 1.43 -6.54
CA LEU A 100 6.12 2.31 -7.60
C LEU A 100 6.34 3.80 -7.30
N ALA A 101 6.33 4.21 -6.03
CA ALA A 101 6.61 5.59 -5.65
C ALA A 101 8.00 6.06 -6.10
N ASP A 102 9.01 5.18 -6.09
CA ASP A 102 10.35 5.52 -6.57
C ASP A 102 10.37 5.67 -8.10
N TRP A 103 9.67 4.80 -8.83
CA TRP A 103 9.53 4.89 -10.28
C TRP A 103 8.79 6.17 -10.71
N VAL A 104 7.65 6.44 -10.08
CA VAL A 104 6.83 7.63 -10.36
C VAL A 104 7.58 8.90 -9.97
N GLY A 105 8.23 8.90 -8.79
CA GLY A 105 9.07 10.02 -8.35
C GLY A 105 10.24 10.30 -9.29
N ALA A 106 10.88 9.26 -9.85
CA ALA A 106 11.94 9.41 -10.85
C ALA A 106 11.40 10.01 -12.15
N MET A 107 10.21 9.57 -12.60
CA MET A 107 9.55 10.17 -13.79
C MET A 107 9.20 11.64 -13.55
N SER A 108 8.66 11.98 -12.39
CA SER A 108 8.36 13.37 -11.99
C SER A 108 9.63 14.22 -11.93
N LEU A 109 10.72 13.68 -11.38
CA LEU A 109 12.02 14.35 -11.35
C LEU A 109 12.51 14.73 -12.75
N GLU A 110 12.47 13.80 -13.69
CA GLU A 110 12.87 14.06 -15.08
C GLU A 110 11.93 15.08 -15.75
N ALA A 111 10.61 14.91 -15.59
CA ALA A 111 9.64 15.85 -16.15
C ALA A 111 9.84 17.29 -15.63
N LEU A 112 10.22 17.45 -14.37
CA LEU A 112 10.49 18.73 -13.71
C LEU A 112 11.95 19.21 -13.90
N MET A 113 12.75 18.49 -14.70
CA MET A 113 14.16 18.81 -14.92
C MET A 113 14.90 18.94 -13.57
N GLY A 114 14.72 17.97 -12.68
CA GLY A 114 15.38 17.93 -11.37
C GLY A 114 16.81 17.38 -11.45
N SER A 115 17.55 17.43 -10.34
CA SER A 115 18.93 16.96 -10.24
C SER A 115 19.03 15.60 -9.58
N ALA A 116 19.87 14.72 -10.10
CA ALA A 116 20.23 13.45 -9.45
C ALA A 116 21.35 13.59 -8.38
N SER A 117 21.91 14.78 -8.19
CA SER A 117 22.98 15.03 -7.20
C SER A 117 22.58 14.65 -5.77
N PRO A 118 21.32 14.86 -5.30
CA PRO A 118 20.91 14.46 -3.97
C PRO A 118 20.93 12.95 -3.72
N PHE A 119 21.04 12.14 -4.76
CA PHE A 119 21.07 10.67 -4.69
C PHE A 119 22.50 10.11 -4.68
N ASP A 120 23.51 10.94 -4.47
CA ASP A 120 24.89 10.49 -4.33
C ASP A 120 25.06 9.63 -3.06
N ALA A 121 25.61 8.42 -3.21
CA ALA A 121 25.76 7.47 -2.13
C ALA A 121 26.51 8.04 -0.91
N ARG A 122 27.54 8.87 -1.15
CA ARG A 122 28.35 9.50 -0.10
C ARG A 122 27.51 10.34 0.87
N LEU A 123 26.44 10.99 0.40
CA LEU A 123 25.52 11.74 1.27
C LEU A 123 24.79 10.80 2.25
N HIS A 124 24.39 9.63 1.75
CA HIS A 124 23.61 8.66 2.52
C HIS A 124 24.48 7.75 3.38
N GLU A 125 25.77 7.64 3.09
CA GLU A 125 26.77 7.00 3.97
C GLU A 125 27.03 7.84 5.23
N LEU A 126 26.99 9.17 5.14
CA LEU A 126 27.11 10.07 6.28
C LEU A 126 25.91 10.03 7.23
N ARG A 127 24.77 9.51 6.76
CA ARG A 127 23.54 9.34 7.54
C ARG A 127 22.87 8.02 7.16
N PRO A 128 23.36 6.88 7.68
CA PRO A 128 23.16 5.55 7.12
C PRO A 128 21.82 4.89 7.52
N PHE A 129 20.70 5.54 7.25
CA PHE A 129 19.38 4.89 7.32
C PHE A 129 19.19 3.98 6.11
N GLY A 130 19.00 2.68 6.32
CA GLY A 130 18.93 1.68 5.26
C GLY A 130 17.90 1.99 4.18
N GLY A 131 16.68 2.37 4.56
CA GLY A 131 15.66 2.78 3.61
C GLY A 131 16.06 4.01 2.78
N CYS A 132 16.75 5.00 3.37
CA CYS A 132 17.22 6.18 2.64
C CYS A 132 18.32 5.83 1.62
N GLN A 133 19.25 4.94 2.01
CA GLN A 133 20.32 4.44 1.13
C GLN A 133 19.74 3.67 -0.05
N LEU A 134 18.77 2.79 0.20
CA LEU A 134 18.06 2.05 -0.84
C LEU A 134 17.37 2.99 -1.83
N VAL A 135 16.57 3.95 -1.35
CA VAL A 135 15.83 4.88 -2.24
C VAL A 135 16.79 5.74 -3.06
N ALA A 136 17.86 6.25 -2.45
CA ALA A 136 18.89 7.01 -3.19
C ALA A 136 19.52 6.16 -4.31
N GLN A 137 19.90 4.92 -4.00
CA GLN A 137 20.43 3.97 -5.00
C GLN A 137 19.42 3.73 -6.14
N ARG A 138 18.15 3.47 -5.80
CA ARG A 138 17.08 3.21 -6.78
C ARG A 138 16.87 4.41 -7.69
N LEU A 139 16.67 5.59 -7.13
CA LEU A 139 16.46 6.82 -7.90
C LEU A 139 17.64 7.12 -8.81
N LYS A 140 18.88 7.01 -8.32
CA LYS A 140 20.09 7.21 -9.15
C LYS A 140 20.15 6.24 -10.33
N LYS A 141 19.82 4.96 -10.10
CA LYS A 141 19.76 3.93 -11.16
C LYS A 141 18.62 4.19 -12.13
N LEU A 142 17.43 4.52 -11.64
CA LEU A 142 16.24 4.77 -12.48
C LEU A 142 16.44 5.89 -13.48
N VAL A 143 17.15 6.96 -13.13
CA VAL A 143 17.36 8.12 -14.02
C VAL A 143 18.66 8.05 -14.81
N GLN A 144 19.42 6.96 -14.70
CA GLN A 144 20.71 6.82 -15.36
C GLN A 144 20.56 6.84 -16.89
N GLY A 145 21.37 7.68 -17.55
CA GLY A 145 21.37 7.80 -19.01
C GLY A 145 20.30 8.73 -19.58
N SER A 146 19.54 9.43 -18.74
CA SER A 146 18.55 10.42 -19.17
C SER A 146 19.18 11.58 -19.94
N SER A 147 18.69 11.84 -21.17
CA SER A 147 19.08 13.04 -21.90
C SER A 147 18.36 14.29 -21.38
N ILE A 148 17.20 14.13 -20.74
CA ILE A 148 16.49 15.23 -20.07
C ILE A 148 17.36 15.76 -18.92
N LEU A 149 17.83 14.90 -18.00
CA LEU A 149 18.69 15.33 -16.91
C LEU A 149 20.01 15.91 -17.40
N LYS A 150 20.59 15.35 -18.46
CA LYS A 150 21.82 15.86 -19.04
C LYS A 150 21.67 17.26 -19.62
N SER A 151 20.50 17.61 -20.16
CA SER A 151 20.25 18.87 -20.86
C SER A 151 20.33 20.11 -19.97
N HIS A 152 20.23 19.94 -18.65
CA HIS A 152 20.21 21.07 -17.69
C HIS A 152 21.18 20.92 -16.52
N GLN A 153 22.27 20.14 -16.71
CA GLN A 153 23.30 19.96 -15.66
C GLN A 153 23.93 21.28 -15.20
N ASP A 154 24.00 22.24 -16.09
CA ASP A 154 24.60 23.57 -15.83
C ASP A 154 23.51 24.66 -15.68
N CYS A 155 22.32 24.33 -15.19
CA CYS A 155 21.24 25.29 -15.03
C CYS A 155 21.46 26.21 -13.81
N ASP A 156 20.83 27.39 -13.83
CA ASP A 156 20.93 28.41 -12.75
C ASP A 156 20.18 28.02 -11.46
N ARG A 157 19.47 26.89 -11.45
CA ARG A 157 18.73 26.44 -10.27
C ARG A 157 19.70 25.91 -9.20
N VAL A 158 19.81 26.66 -8.10
CA VAL A 158 20.70 26.31 -6.99
C VAL A 158 20.30 24.99 -6.32
N GLN A 159 19.00 24.76 -6.12
CA GLN A 159 18.47 23.57 -5.47
C GLN A 159 17.06 23.25 -5.97
N ASP A 160 16.75 21.93 -6.06
CA ASP A 160 15.39 21.47 -6.27
C ASP A 160 14.51 21.66 -5.03
N PRO A 161 13.17 21.75 -5.18
CA PRO A 161 12.24 21.63 -4.07
C PRO A 161 12.43 20.32 -3.29
N TYR A 162 12.05 20.33 -2.01
CA TYR A 162 12.21 19.16 -1.12
C TYR A 162 11.49 17.92 -1.63
N SER A 163 10.34 18.07 -2.29
CA SER A 163 9.61 16.93 -2.85
C SER A 163 10.37 16.18 -3.95
N LEU A 164 11.40 16.78 -4.54
CA LEU A 164 12.32 16.15 -5.47
C LEU A 164 13.61 15.69 -4.78
N ARG A 165 14.34 16.60 -4.11
CA ARG A 165 15.66 16.29 -3.56
C ARG A 165 15.64 15.50 -2.26
N CYS A 166 14.54 15.50 -1.51
CA CYS A 166 14.39 14.78 -0.26
C CYS A 166 13.61 13.46 -0.39
N MET A 167 13.38 12.97 -1.62
CA MET A 167 12.76 11.65 -1.82
C MET A 167 13.48 10.53 -1.05
N PRO A 168 14.83 10.46 -1.00
CA PRO A 168 15.50 9.42 -0.22
C PRO A 168 15.14 9.45 1.27
N GLN A 169 15.00 10.64 1.86
CA GLN A 169 14.68 10.78 3.28
C GLN A 169 13.23 10.41 3.59
N VAL A 170 12.29 10.83 2.73
CA VAL A 170 10.84 10.60 2.97
C VAL A 170 10.44 9.19 2.59
N HIS A 171 10.70 8.76 1.35
CA HIS A 171 10.39 7.39 0.92
C HIS A 171 11.16 6.36 1.76
N GLY A 172 12.42 6.66 2.12
CA GLY A 172 13.26 5.80 2.94
C GLY A 172 12.73 5.64 4.37
N ALA A 173 12.20 6.71 4.98
CA ALA A 173 11.54 6.62 6.29
C ALA A 173 10.31 5.71 6.22
N SER A 174 9.49 5.84 5.17
CA SER A 174 8.33 4.99 4.94
C SER A 174 8.73 3.52 4.72
N ARG A 175 9.85 3.25 4.03
CA ARG A 175 10.39 1.89 3.86
C ARG A 175 10.84 1.29 5.19
N ASN A 176 11.48 2.07 6.07
CA ASN A 176 11.86 1.58 7.40
C ASN A 176 10.64 1.24 8.26
N ALA A 177 9.57 2.04 8.19
CA ALA A 177 8.32 1.74 8.89
C ALA A 177 7.63 0.48 8.33
N TRP A 178 7.62 0.31 7.02
CA TRP A 178 7.13 -0.90 6.36
C TRP A 178 7.93 -2.14 6.79
N LEU A 179 9.26 -2.06 6.81
CA LEU A 179 10.12 -3.17 7.23
C LEU A 179 9.81 -3.60 8.66
N HIS A 180 9.65 -2.64 9.57
CA HIS A 180 9.28 -2.93 10.95
C HIS A 180 7.92 -3.65 11.04
N LEU A 181 6.90 -3.20 10.30
CA LEU A 181 5.60 -3.88 10.26
C LEU A 181 5.72 -5.29 9.68
N LYS A 182 6.47 -5.45 8.58
CA LYS A 182 6.71 -6.75 7.92
C LYS A 182 7.31 -7.76 8.90
N GLU A 183 8.39 -7.40 9.60
CA GLU A 183 9.05 -8.28 10.57
C GLU A 183 8.10 -8.75 11.69
N LEU A 184 7.22 -7.88 12.18
CA LEU A 184 6.24 -8.24 13.21
C LEU A 184 5.12 -9.12 12.66
N VAL A 185 4.65 -8.87 11.44
CA VAL A 185 3.67 -9.72 10.77
C VAL A 185 4.24 -11.12 10.51
N GLU A 186 5.51 -11.24 10.14
CA GLU A 186 6.18 -12.55 9.96
C GLU A 186 6.22 -13.37 11.27
N ILE A 187 6.44 -12.72 12.40
CA ILE A 187 6.39 -13.37 13.72
C ILE A 187 4.97 -13.83 14.01
N GLU A 188 3.98 -12.95 13.85
CA GLU A 188 2.59 -13.24 14.19
C GLU A 188 1.97 -14.34 13.31
N LEU A 189 2.35 -14.44 12.03
CA LEU A 189 1.92 -15.51 11.13
C LEU A 189 2.28 -16.91 11.64
N ASN A 190 3.30 -17.03 12.48
CA ASN A 190 3.78 -18.27 13.05
C ASN A 190 3.50 -18.40 14.55
N ALA A 191 2.75 -17.45 15.13
CA ALA A 191 2.49 -17.39 16.57
C ALA A 191 1.27 -18.22 16.98
N VAL A 192 1.27 -18.64 18.24
CA VAL A 192 0.09 -19.20 18.91
C VAL A 192 -0.54 -18.09 19.74
N THR A 193 -1.72 -17.63 19.31
CA THR A 193 -2.40 -16.45 19.86
C THR A 193 -3.65 -16.79 20.71
N ASP A 194 -3.74 -18.01 21.19
CA ASP A 194 -4.86 -18.51 21.99
C ASP A 194 -4.64 -18.34 23.52
N ASN A 195 -5.67 -18.59 24.32
CA ASN A 195 -5.66 -18.67 25.77
C ASN A 195 -6.81 -19.56 26.28
N PRO A 196 -6.58 -20.47 27.24
CA PRO A 196 -5.26 -20.94 27.70
C PRO A 196 -4.54 -21.78 26.64
N ILE A 197 -3.22 -21.79 26.68
CA ILE A 197 -2.40 -22.64 25.83
C ILE A 197 -2.22 -24.01 26.48
N VAL A 198 -2.47 -25.07 25.71
CA VAL A 198 -2.34 -26.46 26.15
C VAL A 198 -1.00 -26.99 25.63
N PHE A 199 -0.04 -27.24 26.53
CA PHE A 199 1.28 -27.79 26.20
C PHE A 199 1.29 -29.31 26.22
N SER A 200 0.47 -29.91 27.09
CA SER A 200 0.29 -31.36 27.19
C SER A 200 -1.04 -31.71 27.86
N GLU A 201 -1.35 -32.98 27.97
CA GLU A 201 -2.55 -33.48 28.72
C GLU A 201 -2.59 -33.02 30.19
N LYS A 202 -1.45 -32.64 30.74
CA LYS A 202 -1.31 -32.28 32.16
C LYS A 202 -0.88 -30.83 32.39
N GLU A 203 -0.57 -30.11 31.32
CA GLU A 203 0.00 -28.77 31.42
C GLU A 203 -0.77 -27.79 30.56
N THR A 204 -1.41 -26.85 31.19
CA THR A 204 -2.15 -25.75 30.56
C THR A 204 -1.81 -24.46 31.25
N ILE A 205 -1.45 -23.45 30.48
CA ILE A 205 -1.05 -22.13 31.02
C ILE A 205 -1.98 -21.05 30.47
N SER A 206 -2.53 -20.24 31.39
CA SER A 206 -3.29 -19.05 31.00
C SER A 206 -2.34 -17.87 30.83
N GLY A 207 -2.47 -17.14 29.72
CA GLY A 207 -1.63 -16.00 29.36
C GLY A 207 -2.39 -14.96 28.54
N GLY A 208 -1.67 -14.05 27.90
CA GLY A 208 -2.22 -12.94 27.12
C GLY A 208 -1.84 -12.94 25.64
N ASN A 209 -1.52 -14.09 25.07
CA ASN A 209 -1.04 -14.19 23.67
C ASN A 209 -2.07 -13.72 22.63
N PHE A 210 -3.35 -13.66 23.02
CA PHE A 210 -4.43 -13.11 22.19
C PHE A 210 -4.40 -11.57 22.08
N HIS A 211 -3.58 -10.88 22.88
CA HIS A 211 -3.60 -9.43 22.93
C HIS A 211 -2.94 -8.82 21.69
N GLY A 212 -3.72 -8.13 20.84
CA GLY A 212 -3.29 -7.61 19.55
C GLY A 212 -2.38 -6.37 19.58
N GLN A 213 -1.93 -5.89 20.76
CA GLN A 213 -1.10 -4.68 20.87
C GLN A 213 0.21 -4.74 20.07
N PRO A 214 0.92 -5.90 19.98
CA PRO A 214 2.12 -6.00 19.16
C PRO A 214 1.90 -5.67 17.68
N LEU A 215 0.68 -5.86 17.16
CA LEU A 215 0.30 -5.47 15.80
C LEU A 215 -0.34 -4.07 15.73
N ALA A 216 -1.12 -3.67 16.74
CA ALA A 216 -1.88 -2.42 16.72
C ALA A 216 -1.00 -1.18 16.60
N LEU A 217 0.07 -1.10 17.39
CA LEU A 217 1.02 0.03 17.36
C LEU A 217 1.74 0.17 16.02
N PRO A 218 2.38 -0.89 15.47
CA PRO A 218 3.05 -0.77 14.18
C PRO A 218 2.10 -0.54 13.00
N LEU A 219 0.84 -0.97 13.09
CA LEU A 219 -0.18 -0.67 12.07
C LEU A 219 -0.53 0.82 12.04
N ASP A 220 -0.71 1.48 13.19
CA ASP A 220 -0.90 2.93 13.24
C ASP A 220 0.37 3.68 12.81
N TYR A 221 1.56 3.19 13.16
CA TYR A 221 2.82 3.77 12.65
C TYR A 221 2.94 3.66 11.13
N ALA A 222 2.54 2.54 10.56
CA ALA A 222 2.50 2.35 9.11
C ALA A 222 1.46 3.27 8.42
N CYS A 223 0.34 3.60 9.09
CA CYS A 223 -0.59 4.62 8.58
C CYS A 223 0.12 5.97 8.37
N PHE A 224 0.92 6.43 9.34
CA PHE A 224 1.69 7.67 9.20
C PHE A 224 2.67 7.62 8.04
N ALA A 225 3.37 6.50 7.89
CA ALA A 225 4.36 6.32 6.84
C ALA A 225 3.73 6.28 5.43
N ALA A 226 2.58 5.64 5.29
CA ALA A 226 1.82 5.60 4.04
C ALA A 226 1.23 6.97 3.68
N ALA A 227 0.66 7.68 4.68
CA ALA A 227 0.14 9.03 4.49
C ALA A 227 1.24 10.01 4.08
N GLU A 228 2.44 9.94 4.68
CA GLU A 228 3.57 10.82 4.36
C GLU A 228 4.13 10.54 2.95
N LEU A 229 4.14 9.29 2.51
CA LEU A 229 4.47 8.95 1.12
C LEU A 229 3.49 9.59 0.13
N GLY A 230 2.20 9.65 0.48
CA GLY A 230 1.17 10.38 -0.27
C GLY A 230 1.38 11.89 -0.25
N ASN A 231 1.77 12.47 0.89
CA ASN A 231 2.04 13.90 1.03
C ASN A 231 3.12 14.38 0.05
N ILE A 232 4.25 13.69 0.00
CA ILE A 232 5.35 14.09 -0.90
C ILE A 232 4.98 13.89 -2.38
N SER A 233 4.17 12.87 -2.70
CA SER A 233 3.62 12.63 -4.04
C SER A 233 2.70 13.76 -4.50
N ASP A 234 1.76 14.21 -3.65
CA ASP A 234 0.89 15.35 -3.97
C ASP A 234 1.69 16.64 -4.18
N ARG A 235 2.77 16.87 -3.40
CA ARG A 235 3.65 18.03 -3.64
C ARG A 235 4.30 17.99 -5.03
N ARG A 236 4.70 16.81 -5.53
CA ARG A 236 5.21 16.66 -6.89
C ARG A 236 4.08 16.85 -7.92
N SER A 237 2.90 16.32 -7.67
CA SER A 237 1.72 16.53 -8.52
C SER A 237 1.40 18.02 -8.68
N TYR A 238 1.45 18.80 -7.59
CA TYR A 238 1.30 20.25 -7.64
C TYR A 238 2.38 20.94 -8.48
N LEU A 239 3.66 20.55 -8.31
CA LEU A 239 4.77 21.12 -9.09
C LEU A 239 4.64 20.84 -10.58
N LEU A 240 4.13 19.67 -10.97
CA LEU A 240 3.96 19.28 -12.36
C LEU A 240 2.97 20.20 -13.10
N ILE A 241 1.94 20.68 -12.43
CA ILE A 241 0.90 21.54 -13.02
C ILE A 241 1.15 23.05 -12.85
N ASP A 242 2.18 23.46 -12.10
CA ASP A 242 2.44 24.85 -11.71
C ASP A 242 3.00 25.72 -12.84
N GLY A 243 3.27 25.16 -14.01
CA GLY A 243 3.75 25.91 -15.19
C GLY A 243 5.21 26.37 -15.07
N LYS A 244 6.00 25.76 -14.20
CA LYS A 244 7.42 26.06 -13.99
C LYS A 244 8.35 25.23 -14.87
N TRP A 245 9.57 25.70 -14.99
CA TRP A 245 10.69 25.02 -15.65
C TRP A 245 10.36 24.54 -17.07
N GLY A 246 9.59 25.35 -17.81
CA GLY A 246 9.22 25.10 -19.19
C GLY A 246 8.13 24.05 -19.39
N LEU A 247 7.42 23.64 -18.34
CA LEU A 247 6.14 22.95 -18.47
C LEU A 247 5.01 23.97 -18.69
N PRO A 248 4.01 23.66 -19.52
CA PRO A 248 2.83 24.52 -19.59
C PRO A 248 2.02 24.42 -18.29
N THR A 249 1.39 25.51 -17.87
CA THR A 249 0.49 25.54 -16.74
C THR A 249 -0.62 24.51 -16.93
N LEU A 250 -0.97 23.77 -15.88
CA LEU A 250 -1.98 22.71 -15.89
C LEU A 250 -1.72 21.59 -16.92
N LEU A 251 -0.49 21.52 -17.45
CA LEU A 251 -0.06 20.56 -18.49
C LEU A 251 -0.93 20.63 -19.76
N MET A 252 -1.36 21.84 -20.14
CA MET A 252 -2.18 22.12 -21.32
C MET A 252 -1.64 23.32 -22.13
N ASP A 253 -1.74 23.24 -23.46
CA ASP A 253 -1.30 24.31 -24.36
C ASP A 253 -2.26 25.50 -24.36
N LYS A 254 -3.57 25.28 -24.14
CA LYS A 254 -4.63 26.28 -24.25
C LYS A 254 -5.26 26.58 -22.88
N VAL A 255 -4.43 26.96 -21.91
CA VAL A 255 -4.91 27.33 -20.56
C VAL A 255 -5.91 28.47 -20.61
N GLY A 256 -7.02 28.33 -19.89
CA GLY A 256 -8.14 29.27 -19.90
C GLY A 256 -9.31 28.80 -20.75
N LEU A 257 -9.04 28.08 -21.87
CA LEU A 257 -10.04 27.27 -22.56
C LEU A 257 -10.12 25.89 -21.88
N ASP A 258 -8.94 25.27 -21.67
CA ASP A 258 -8.81 24.00 -20.96
C ASP A 258 -8.42 24.24 -19.50
N SER A 259 -9.01 23.49 -18.59
CA SER A 259 -8.65 23.41 -17.17
C SER A 259 -7.58 22.37 -16.89
N GLY A 260 -7.38 21.46 -17.81
CA GLY A 260 -6.34 20.43 -17.78
C GLY A 260 -6.33 19.60 -16.51
N PHE A 261 -5.14 19.39 -15.97
CA PHE A 261 -4.94 18.53 -14.82
C PHE A 261 -5.17 19.22 -13.45
N MET A 262 -5.87 20.36 -13.42
CA MET A 262 -6.20 21.07 -12.18
C MET A 262 -7.03 20.18 -11.24
N ILE A 263 -8.12 19.61 -11.73
CA ILE A 263 -9.04 18.80 -10.89
C ILE A 263 -8.44 17.44 -10.49
N PRO A 264 -7.67 16.72 -11.34
CA PRO A 264 -6.88 15.58 -10.88
C PRO A 264 -5.97 15.89 -9.68
N GLN A 265 -5.31 17.07 -9.63
CA GLN A 265 -4.51 17.46 -8.48
C GLN A 265 -5.39 17.82 -7.26
N TYR A 266 -6.58 18.39 -7.43
CA TYR A 266 -7.52 18.56 -6.31
C TYR A 266 -7.88 17.23 -5.67
N THR A 267 -7.98 16.18 -6.46
CA THR A 267 -8.24 14.82 -5.96
C THR A 267 -7.09 14.34 -5.07
N THR A 268 -5.83 14.52 -5.46
CA THR A 268 -4.69 14.15 -4.61
C THR A 268 -4.68 14.95 -3.30
N ALA A 269 -4.92 16.25 -3.36
CA ALA A 269 -4.99 17.12 -2.19
C ALA A 269 -6.11 16.71 -1.21
N ALA A 270 -7.28 16.33 -1.73
CA ALA A 270 -8.39 15.83 -0.92
C ALA A 270 -8.02 14.52 -0.22
N LEU A 271 -7.47 13.55 -0.95
CA LEU A 271 -7.08 12.24 -0.42
C LEU A 271 -5.96 12.33 0.62
N VAL A 272 -5.00 13.23 0.44
CA VAL A 272 -3.95 13.51 1.43
C VAL A 272 -4.56 14.06 2.73
N THR A 273 -5.55 14.95 2.63
CA THR A 273 -6.24 15.50 3.80
C THR A 273 -7.07 14.42 4.51
N GLU A 274 -7.74 13.55 3.76
CA GLU A 274 -8.47 12.41 4.30
C GLU A 274 -7.53 11.45 5.05
N ASN A 275 -6.38 11.11 4.47
CA ASN A 275 -5.35 10.29 5.11
C ASN A 275 -4.92 10.88 6.47
N LYS A 276 -4.80 12.20 6.60
CA LYS A 276 -4.50 12.84 7.88
C LYS A 276 -5.54 12.48 8.95
N THR A 277 -6.83 12.45 8.61
CA THR A 277 -7.89 12.08 9.56
C THR A 277 -7.83 10.60 9.94
N LEU A 278 -7.49 9.73 8.98
CA LEU A 278 -7.30 8.29 9.20
C LEU A 278 -6.05 7.98 10.04
N CYS A 279 -5.07 8.88 10.09
CA CYS A 279 -3.87 8.73 10.91
C CYS A 279 -4.10 8.93 12.42
N PHE A 280 -5.31 9.29 12.89
CA PHE A 280 -5.57 9.37 14.32
C PHE A 280 -5.40 7.98 14.96
N PRO A 281 -4.46 7.80 15.94
CA PRO A 281 -4.08 6.46 16.39
C PRO A 281 -5.19 5.79 17.19
N ALA A 282 -5.64 4.61 16.74
CA ALA A 282 -6.60 3.80 17.48
C ALA A 282 -5.92 2.99 18.58
N SER A 283 -4.68 2.57 18.37
CA SER A 283 -3.89 1.77 19.33
C SER A 283 -3.51 2.52 20.61
N ALA A 284 -3.73 3.82 20.67
CA ALA A 284 -3.54 4.65 21.86
C ALA A 284 -4.79 4.74 22.74
N ASP A 285 -5.91 4.14 22.32
CA ASP A 285 -7.16 4.09 23.08
C ASP A 285 -7.40 2.72 23.70
N SER A 286 -8.15 2.67 24.77
CA SER A 286 -8.60 1.44 25.40
C SER A 286 -9.87 1.68 26.23
N ILE A 287 -10.77 0.71 26.21
CA ILE A 287 -12.01 0.72 27.01
C ILE A 287 -12.20 -0.62 27.70
N PRO A 288 -12.73 -0.67 28.93
CA PRO A 288 -13.02 -1.93 29.60
C PRO A 288 -14.21 -2.64 28.96
N THR A 289 -14.08 -3.97 28.83
CA THR A 289 -15.13 -4.88 28.35
C THR A 289 -15.27 -6.07 29.30
N SER A 290 -16.22 -6.98 29.03
CA SER A 290 -16.44 -8.20 29.82
C SER A 290 -16.53 -7.97 31.35
N LEU A 291 -17.34 -7.00 31.77
CA LEU A 291 -17.51 -6.64 33.18
C LEU A 291 -16.19 -6.25 33.89
N GLY A 292 -15.22 -5.73 33.15
CA GLY A 292 -13.92 -5.29 33.65
C GLY A 292 -12.84 -6.39 33.70
N GLN A 293 -13.14 -7.61 33.26
CA GLN A 293 -12.13 -8.65 33.12
C GLN A 293 -11.14 -8.32 31.95
N GLU A 294 -11.66 -7.73 30.90
CA GLU A 294 -10.90 -7.23 29.75
C GLU A 294 -10.80 -5.70 29.87
N ASP A 295 -10.05 -5.23 30.85
CA ASP A 295 -9.93 -3.82 31.22
C ASP A 295 -8.98 -3.01 30.33
N HIS A 296 -8.18 -3.69 29.50
CA HIS A 296 -7.28 -3.11 28.51
C HIS A 296 -7.33 -3.91 27.21
N VAL A 297 -7.69 -3.24 26.11
CA VAL A 297 -7.84 -3.82 24.77
C VAL A 297 -7.01 -3.06 23.74
N SER A 298 -6.65 -3.70 22.61
CA SER A 298 -5.66 -3.18 21.67
C SER A 298 -6.18 -2.20 20.62
N MET A 299 -7.48 -2.24 20.31
CA MET A 299 -8.09 -1.57 19.14
C MET A 299 -7.42 -1.93 17.79
N GLY A 300 -6.66 -3.03 17.74
CA GLY A 300 -5.86 -3.43 16.58
C GLY A 300 -6.65 -3.66 15.30
N SER A 301 -7.90 -4.13 15.41
CA SER A 301 -8.80 -4.28 14.27
C SER A 301 -9.10 -2.93 13.57
N ILE A 302 -9.19 -1.85 14.35
CA ILE A 302 -9.39 -0.50 13.81
C ILE A 302 -8.11 -0.01 13.14
N SER A 303 -6.95 -0.15 13.81
CA SER A 303 -5.65 0.22 13.23
C SER A 303 -5.38 -0.50 11.90
N ALA A 304 -5.68 -1.80 11.83
CA ALA A 304 -5.48 -2.62 10.65
C ALA A 304 -6.37 -2.19 9.46
N ARG A 305 -7.65 -1.93 9.70
CA ARG A 305 -8.57 -1.43 8.68
C ARG A 305 -8.20 -0.04 8.19
N LYS A 306 -7.80 0.88 9.11
CA LYS A 306 -7.35 2.22 8.77
C LYS A 306 -6.13 2.18 7.84
N LEU A 307 -5.14 1.33 8.13
CA LEU A 307 -3.98 1.20 7.25
C LEU A 307 -4.40 0.87 5.82
N ASN A 308 -5.32 -0.07 5.63
CA ASN A 308 -5.79 -0.44 4.29
C ASN A 308 -6.54 0.72 3.60
N GLN A 309 -7.31 1.52 4.34
CA GLN A 309 -7.96 2.72 3.80
C GLN A 309 -6.94 3.80 3.39
N VAL A 310 -5.90 4.02 4.20
CA VAL A 310 -4.80 4.94 3.86
C VAL A 310 -4.06 4.47 2.60
N ILE A 311 -3.85 3.15 2.47
CA ILE A 311 -3.22 2.56 1.29
C ILE A 311 -4.13 2.70 0.05
N ASP A 312 -5.45 2.52 0.18
CA ASP A 312 -6.39 2.79 -0.92
C ASP A 312 -6.21 4.21 -1.47
N ASN A 313 -6.19 5.19 -0.59
CA ASN A 313 -5.98 6.59 -0.98
C ASN A 313 -4.58 6.80 -1.56
N LEU A 314 -3.54 6.18 -1.00
CA LEU A 314 -2.16 6.27 -1.48
C LEU A 314 -2.02 5.71 -2.91
N GLU A 315 -2.67 4.59 -3.23
CA GLU A 315 -2.69 4.04 -4.59
C GLU A 315 -3.28 5.03 -5.60
N TYR A 316 -4.36 5.73 -5.24
CA TYR A 316 -4.93 6.80 -6.08
C TYR A 316 -3.98 8.00 -6.21
N ILE A 317 -3.38 8.47 -5.11
CA ILE A 317 -2.45 9.60 -5.12
C ILE A 317 -1.26 9.32 -6.05
N LEU A 318 -0.61 8.16 -5.89
CA LEU A 318 0.53 7.76 -6.72
C LEU A 318 0.13 7.53 -8.19
N SER A 319 -1.07 7.00 -8.44
CA SER A 319 -1.59 6.81 -9.80
C SER A 319 -1.86 8.14 -10.50
N ILE A 320 -2.34 9.13 -9.77
CA ILE A 320 -2.55 10.49 -10.33
C ILE A 320 -1.19 11.15 -10.60
N GLU A 321 -0.22 11.07 -9.68
CA GLU A 321 1.14 11.56 -9.96
C GLU A 321 1.72 10.88 -11.20
N MET A 322 1.57 9.58 -11.33
CA MET A 322 2.02 8.81 -12.51
C MET A 322 1.39 9.34 -13.80
N LEU A 323 0.10 9.62 -13.79
CA LEU A 323 -0.65 10.20 -14.91
C LEU A 323 -0.11 11.59 -15.29
N LEU A 324 0.08 12.47 -14.31
CA LEU A 324 0.62 13.81 -14.52
C LEU A 324 2.07 13.78 -15.02
N ALA A 325 2.91 12.95 -14.43
CA ALA A 325 4.31 12.80 -14.83
C ALA A 325 4.43 12.27 -16.27
N ALA A 326 3.60 11.28 -16.65
CA ALA A 326 3.56 10.78 -18.00
C ALA A 326 3.11 11.88 -19.00
N GLN A 327 2.13 12.72 -18.63
CA GLN A 327 1.73 13.87 -19.44
C GLN A 327 2.89 14.87 -19.59
N ALA A 328 3.57 15.19 -18.49
CA ALA A 328 4.64 16.18 -18.45
C ALA A 328 5.89 15.77 -19.25
N ILE A 329 6.23 14.47 -19.28
CA ILE A 329 7.36 13.94 -20.08
C ILE A 329 7.20 14.23 -21.57
N GLU A 330 5.98 14.25 -22.10
CA GLU A 330 5.75 14.54 -23.52
C GLU A 330 6.19 15.96 -23.91
N PHE A 331 6.07 16.93 -23.00
CA PHE A 331 6.55 18.29 -23.24
C PHE A 331 8.09 18.41 -23.20
N ARG A 332 8.80 17.33 -22.87
CA ARG A 332 10.27 17.26 -22.93
C ARG A 332 10.78 16.72 -24.26
N ARG A 333 9.91 16.20 -25.12
CA ARG A 333 10.30 15.68 -26.44
C ARG A 333 10.96 16.80 -27.27
N PRO A 334 12.01 16.53 -28.07
CA PRO A 334 12.54 15.20 -28.46
C PRO A 334 13.52 14.57 -27.46
N LEU A 335 13.82 15.22 -26.32
CA LEU A 335 14.66 14.63 -25.26
C LEU A 335 14.07 13.33 -24.76
N LYS A 336 14.92 12.39 -24.38
CA LYS A 336 14.52 11.08 -23.87
C LYS A 336 14.86 10.94 -22.39
N SER A 337 13.96 10.34 -21.65
CA SER A 337 14.21 9.85 -20.30
C SER A 337 15.22 8.70 -20.29
N SER A 338 15.56 8.19 -19.12
CA SER A 338 16.29 6.92 -19.03
C SER A 338 15.50 5.79 -19.69
N ALA A 339 16.18 4.73 -20.10
CA ALA A 339 15.53 3.58 -20.75
C ALA A 339 14.45 2.95 -19.86
N MET A 340 14.66 2.94 -18.55
CA MET A 340 13.71 2.42 -17.57
C MET A 340 12.45 3.29 -17.51
N ILE A 341 12.60 4.59 -17.39
CA ILE A 341 11.46 5.52 -17.37
C ILE A 341 10.73 5.55 -18.71
N GLU A 342 11.42 5.43 -19.85
CA GLU A 342 10.76 5.28 -21.16
C GLU A 342 9.93 4.00 -21.24
N CYS A 343 10.40 2.88 -20.66
CA CYS A 343 9.61 1.65 -20.56
C CYS A 343 8.32 1.88 -19.77
N MET A 344 8.41 2.42 -18.56
CA MET A 344 7.23 2.73 -17.73
C MET A 344 6.27 3.67 -18.46
N HIS A 345 6.79 4.75 -19.07
CA HIS A 345 6.02 5.71 -19.84
C HIS A 345 5.28 5.02 -21.00
N SER A 346 5.96 4.15 -21.74
CA SER A 346 5.36 3.40 -22.85
C SER A 346 4.22 2.50 -22.39
N LEU A 347 4.39 1.80 -21.27
CA LEU A 347 3.33 0.98 -20.68
C LEU A 347 2.10 1.82 -20.30
N ILE A 348 2.30 2.99 -19.70
CA ILE A 348 1.21 3.92 -19.38
C ILE A 348 0.48 4.34 -20.67
N ARG A 349 1.22 4.68 -21.73
CA ARG A 349 0.67 5.13 -23.01
C ARG A 349 -0.10 4.04 -23.77
N THR A 350 0.11 2.77 -23.48
CA THR A 350 -0.75 1.69 -24.03
C THR A 350 -2.19 1.76 -23.52
N LYS A 351 -2.44 2.41 -22.37
CA LYS A 351 -3.76 2.47 -21.72
C LYS A 351 -4.34 3.89 -21.67
N ILE A 352 -3.49 4.89 -21.60
CA ILE A 352 -3.88 6.29 -21.38
C ILE A 352 -3.15 7.16 -22.43
N GLU A 353 -3.93 7.76 -23.30
CA GLU A 353 -3.41 8.64 -24.35
C GLU A 353 -2.96 10.00 -23.78
N PHE A 354 -2.08 10.69 -24.49
CA PHE A 354 -1.74 12.08 -24.23
C PHE A 354 -3.00 12.95 -24.31
N ALA A 355 -3.20 13.84 -23.36
CA ALA A 355 -4.34 14.75 -23.34
C ALA A 355 -3.97 16.05 -24.09
N ILE A 356 -4.64 16.30 -25.21
CA ILE A 356 -4.49 17.52 -26.02
C ILE A 356 -5.46 18.61 -25.58
N GLU A 357 -6.60 18.20 -25.02
CA GLU A 357 -7.73 19.03 -24.56
C GLU A 357 -8.40 18.41 -23.33
N ASP A 358 -9.28 19.14 -22.69
CA ASP A 358 -10.08 18.66 -21.57
C ASP A 358 -10.92 17.45 -21.96
N ARG A 359 -10.98 16.47 -21.08
CA ARG A 359 -11.81 15.27 -21.19
C ARG A 359 -12.23 14.78 -19.80
N VAL A 360 -12.96 13.69 -19.73
CA VAL A 360 -13.37 13.08 -18.43
C VAL A 360 -12.17 12.38 -17.80
N PHE A 361 -11.31 13.14 -17.11
CA PHE A 361 -10.08 12.63 -16.46
C PHE A 361 -10.34 11.57 -15.39
N ALA A 362 -11.55 11.47 -14.85
CA ALA A 362 -11.93 10.36 -13.98
C ALA A 362 -11.72 8.99 -14.64
N ASN A 363 -11.96 8.88 -15.96
CA ASN A 363 -11.70 7.65 -16.71
C ASN A 363 -10.20 7.33 -16.79
N ASP A 364 -9.36 8.35 -16.96
CA ASP A 364 -7.91 8.18 -17.01
C ASP A 364 -7.33 7.83 -15.63
N ILE A 365 -7.85 8.45 -14.57
CA ILE A 365 -7.51 8.09 -13.18
C ILE A 365 -7.88 6.63 -12.93
N GLY A 366 -9.09 6.18 -13.32
CA GLY A 366 -9.50 4.79 -13.18
C GLY A 366 -8.57 3.81 -13.90
N LYS A 367 -8.14 4.15 -15.13
CA LYS A 367 -7.15 3.35 -15.89
C LYS A 367 -5.78 3.36 -15.22
N ALA A 368 -5.34 4.51 -14.69
CA ALA A 368 -4.06 4.64 -13.99
C ALA A 368 -4.05 3.79 -12.72
N VAL A 369 -5.12 3.81 -11.91
CA VAL A 369 -5.28 2.98 -10.71
C VAL A 369 -5.31 1.50 -11.07
N ALA A 370 -6.04 1.12 -12.12
CA ALA A 370 -6.08 -0.28 -12.57
C ALA A 370 -4.68 -0.76 -13.00
N LEU A 371 -3.94 0.08 -13.73
CA LEU A 371 -2.56 -0.23 -14.14
C LEU A 371 -1.62 -0.32 -12.91
N PHE A 372 -1.74 0.60 -11.96
CA PHE A 372 -0.95 0.61 -10.72
C PHE A 372 -1.18 -0.64 -9.89
N ARG A 373 -2.42 -1.13 -9.82
CA ARG A 373 -2.82 -2.34 -9.08
C ARG A 373 -2.46 -3.65 -9.79
N ASP A 374 -2.21 -3.60 -11.10
CA ASP A 374 -1.83 -4.78 -11.87
C ASP A 374 -0.41 -5.23 -11.50
N PRO A 375 -0.24 -6.43 -10.92
CA PRO A 375 1.09 -6.93 -10.58
C PRO A 375 2.04 -7.01 -11.78
N SER A 376 1.52 -7.22 -12.99
CA SER A 376 2.31 -7.31 -14.21
C SER A 376 2.99 -5.98 -14.57
N PHE A 377 2.42 -4.85 -14.20
CA PHE A 377 2.98 -3.53 -14.46
C PHE A 377 4.34 -3.34 -13.78
N LEU A 378 4.38 -3.53 -12.45
CA LEU A 378 5.63 -3.42 -11.69
C LEU A 378 6.63 -4.50 -12.10
N SER A 379 6.18 -5.73 -12.31
CA SER A 379 7.06 -6.83 -12.71
C SER A 379 7.71 -6.57 -14.08
N THR A 380 6.97 -6.01 -15.05
CA THR A 380 7.51 -5.63 -16.37
C THR A 380 8.55 -4.52 -16.21
N CYS A 381 8.29 -3.48 -15.42
CA CYS A 381 9.26 -2.42 -15.13
C CYS A 381 10.55 -2.99 -14.51
N ASN A 382 10.43 -3.88 -13.53
CA ASN A 382 11.59 -4.50 -12.87
C ASN A 382 12.35 -5.44 -13.82
N GLN A 383 11.67 -6.20 -14.68
CA GLN A 383 12.31 -7.04 -15.71
C GLN A 383 13.12 -6.19 -16.70
N GLU A 384 12.60 -5.03 -17.12
CA GLU A 384 13.36 -4.10 -17.98
C GLU A 384 14.65 -3.65 -17.28
N SER A 385 14.59 -3.30 -15.99
CA SER A 385 15.81 -2.91 -15.25
C SER A 385 16.82 -4.05 -15.20
N LEU A 386 16.38 -5.27 -14.91
CA LEU A 386 17.24 -6.46 -14.86
C LEU A 386 17.82 -6.79 -16.25
N SER A 387 17.05 -6.61 -17.33
CA SER A 387 17.53 -6.82 -18.71
C SER A 387 18.68 -5.89 -19.08
N LYS A 388 18.75 -4.71 -18.45
CA LYS A 388 19.84 -3.75 -18.57
C LYS A 388 21.00 -4.00 -17.59
N GLY A 389 20.94 -5.10 -16.82
CA GLY A 389 21.92 -5.41 -15.79
C GLY A 389 21.81 -4.54 -14.53
N VAL A 390 20.64 -3.93 -14.31
CA VAL A 390 20.39 -3.04 -13.17
C VAL A 390 19.48 -3.72 -12.17
N ASP A 391 20.03 -4.18 -11.07
CA ASP A 391 19.27 -4.61 -9.90
C ASP A 391 19.04 -3.41 -8.97
N LEU A 392 17.79 -2.96 -8.88
CA LEU A 392 17.41 -1.79 -8.08
C LEU A 392 17.58 -2.02 -6.57
N ASN A 393 17.45 -3.26 -6.11
CA ASN A 393 17.49 -3.63 -4.68
C ASN A 393 18.82 -4.26 -4.25
N GLN A 394 19.82 -4.23 -5.09
CA GLN A 394 21.14 -4.83 -4.82
C GLN A 394 21.73 -4.37 -3.46
N GLY A 395 21.99 -5.32 -2.58
CA GLY A 395 22.57 -5.06 -1.25
C GLY A 395 21.53 -4.75 -0.16
N PHE A 396 20.22 -4.77 -0.48
CA PHE A 396 19.14 -4.40 0.44
C PHE A 396 18.04 -5.49 0.53
N SER A 397 18.44 -6.76 0.66
CA SER A 397 17.54 -7.91 0.69
C SER A 397 16.46 -7.85 1.79
N ALA A 398 16.75 -7.21 2.93
CA ALA A 398 15.77 -7.02 4.01
C ALA A 398 14.51 -6.23 3.55
N PHE A 399 14.66 -5.36 2.56
CA PHE A 399 13.56 -4.56 1.99
C PHE A 399 12.87 -5.24 0.80
N SER A 400 13.17 -6.49 0.50
CA SER A 400 12.44 -7.26 -0.50
C SER A 400 11.13 -7.80 0.08
N GLN A 401 10.18 -8.09 -0.81
CA GLN A 401 8.97 -8.84 -0.48
C GLN A 401 9.34 -10.26 -0.01
N TYR A 402 8.41 -10.96 0.65
CA TYR A 402 8.59 -12.33 1.14
C TYR A 402 9.20 -13.30 0.12
#